data_f1d41df23c05a0ef60a25c1feb93d370
#
_entry.id   f1d41df23c05a0ef60a25c1feb93d370
#
_cell.length_a   1.000
_cell.length_b   1.000
_cell.length_c   1.000
_cell.angle_alpha   90.00
_cell.angle_beta   90.00
_cell.angle_gamma   90.00
#
_symmetry.space_group_name_H-M   'P 1'
#
loop_
_entity.id
_entity.type
_entity.pdbx_description
1 polymer ?
#
loop_
_entity_poly.entity_id
_entity_poly.type
_entity_poly.pdbx_seq_one_letter_code
_entity_poly.pdbx_strand_id
1 'polypeptide(L)'
;MFSSHKSLMVMGLALMFSLPTSSKNNSKSSFTTHVTVTTYNAVRSQCDKTPTITADGTRIDHKKLKNGKQRIVAISRDLLHEIPLGSTILIEGYGYYEVRDTMNSRFNHCIDILQHPSKKNFKKEKIKIKLVKKPRKA
;
A
#
# COMPACT_ATOMS: atom_id res chain seq x y z
N MET A 1 -14.60 37.07 74.87
CA MET A 1 -15.72 36.42 74.11
C MET A 1 -15.58 36.57 72.66
N PHE A 2 -14.81 35.76 72.06
CA PHE A 2 -14.63 35.84 70.60
C PHE A 2 -14.85 34.46 70.04
N SER A 3 -15.95 34.29 69.32
CA SER A 3 -16.27 33.12 68.56
C SER A 3 -15.42 33.13 67.28
N SER A 4 -14.42 32.31 67.26
CA SER A 4 -13.66 32.09 66.06
C SER A 4 -14.40 31.07 65.21
N HIS A 5 -15.09 31.54 64.20
CA HIS A 5 -15.64 30.65 63.16
C HIS A 5 -14.55 30.33 62.22
N LYS A 6 -13.91 29.20 62.40
CA LYS A 6 -13.07 28.59 61.36
C LYS A 6 -13.99 28.00 60.37
N SER A 7 -14.19 28.69 59.29
CA SER A 7 -14.78 28.12 58.05
C SER A 7 -13.87 27.09 57.52
N LEU A 8 -14.23 25.84 57.70
CA LEU A 8 -13.54 24.74 57.07
C LEU A 8 -13.98 24.67 55.60
N MET A 9 -13.17 25.24 54.74
CA MET A 9 -13.35 25.06 53.30
C MET A 9 -12.97 23.63 52.94
N VAL A 10 -13.96 22.77 52.75
CA VAL A 10 -13.75 21.48 52.13
C VAL A 10 -13.56 21.72 50.62
N MET A 11 -12.34 21.79 50.20
CA MET A 11 -12.05 21.73 48.80
C MET A 11 -12.32 20.30 48.29
N GLY A 12 -13.47 20.16 47.66
CA GLY A 12 -13.76 18.94 46.91
C GLY A 12 -12.72 18.76 45.81
N LEU A 13 -11.80 17.85 46.03
CA LEU A 13 -10.87 17.42 45.00
C LEU A 13 -11.67 16.63 43.96
N ALA A 14 -12.07 17.28 42.87
CA ALA A 14 -12.64 16.61 41.74
C ALA A 14 -11.52 15.82 41.09
N LEU A 15 -11.39 14.54 41.42
CA LEU A 15 -10.56 13.60 40.66
C LEU A 15 -11.20 13.45 39.31
N MET A 16 -10.69 14.18 38.34
CA MET A 16 -10.95 13.90 36.96
C MET A 16 -10.18 12.64 36.56
N PHE A 17 -10.83 11.49 36.61
CA PHE A 17 -10.36 10.30 35.93
C PHE A 17 -10.54 10.53 34.43
N SER A 18 -9.51 11.00 33.76
CA SER A 18 -9.40 10.83 32.33
C SER A 18 -9.14 9.33 32.11
N LEU A 19 -10.19 8.59 31.76
CA LEU A 19 -10.02 7.25 31.23
C LEU A 19 -9.07 7.35 30.04
N PRO A 20 -7.97 6.58 30.01
CA PRO A 20 -7.21 6.47 28.79
C PRO A 20 -8.18 5.90 27.76
N THR A 21 -8.58 6.70 26.80
CA THR A 21 -9.15 6.19 25.57
C THR A 21 -8.08 5.29 25.01
N SER A 22 -8.21 4.00 25.26
CA SER A 22 -7.48 2.98 24.58
C SER A 22 -7.90 3.10 23.12
N SER A 23 -7.25 3.97 22.41
CA SER A 23 -7.20 3.92 20.98
C SER A 23 -6.68 2.50 20.72
N LYS A 24 -7.56 1.57 20.39
CA LYS A 24 -7.20 0.33 19.76
C LYS A 24 -6.51 0.76 18.47
N ASN A 25 -5.23 1.04 18.57
CA ASN A 25 -4.34 0.97 17.45
C ASN A 25 -4.45 -0.49 17.00
N ASN A 26 -5.46 -0.75 16.18
CA ASN A 26 -5.47 -1.88 15.31
C ASN A 26 -4.28 -1.65 14.37
N SER A 27 -3.10 -1.89 14.89
CA SER A 27 -1.90 -2.06 14.09
C SER A 27 -2.12 -3.37 13.33
N LYS A 28 -2.98 -3.28 12.31
CA LYS A 28 -3.12 -4.29 11.30
C LYS A 28 -1.72 -4.47 10.78
N SER A 29 -1.05 -5.55 11.18
CA SER A 29 0.32 -5.83 10.79
C SER A 29 0.36 -5.70 9.27
N SER A 30 0.98 -4.64 8.79
CA SER A 30 1.08 -4.38 7.37
C SER A 30 2.12 -5.36 6.83
N PHE A 31 1.69 -6.23 5.92
CA PHE A 31 2.60 -7.17 5.26
C PHE A 31 3.75 -6.40 4.61
N THR A 32 4.97 -6.83 4.89
CA THR A 32 6.19 -6.24 4.35
C THR A 32 7.13 -7.37 3.92
N THR A 33 7.72 -7.26 2.74
CA THR A 33 8.71 -8.22 2.24
C THR A 33 9.69 -7.55 1.28
N HIS A 34 10.74 -8.27 0.88
CA HIS A 34 11.70 -7.83 -0.13
C HIS A 34 11.47 -8.60 -1.42
N VAL A 35 11.53 -7.90 -2.53
CA VAL A 35 11.25 -8.45 -3.87
C VAL A 35 12.29 -8.00 -4.88
N THR A 36 12.34 -8.70 -6.01
CA THR A 36 12.97 -8.19 -7.22
C THR A 36 11.99 -7.32 -7.98
N VAL A 37 12.39 -6.11 -8.31
CA VAL A 37 11.61 -5.15 -9.09
C VAL A 37 12.14 -5.12 -10.50
N THR A 38 11.28 -5.36 -11.46
CA THR A 38 11.53 -5.19 -12.89
C THR A 38 10.55 -4.18 -13.48
N THR A 39 10.68 -3.89 -14.75
CA THR A 39 9.77 -3.01 -15.48
C THR A 39 9.32 -3.64 -16.77
N TYR A 40 8.07 -3.41 -17.17
CA TYR A 40 7.53 -3.84 -18.44
C TYR A 40 6.75 -2.72 -19.13
N ASN A 41 6.58 -2.87 -20.44
CA ASN A 41 5.80 -1.93 -21.25
C ASN A 41 4.56 -2.65 -21.78
N ALA A 42 3.43 -1.97 -21.82
CA ALA A 42 2.18 -2.49 -22.35
C ALA A 42 2.20 -2.51 -23.90
N VAL A 43 3.10 -3.30 -24.48
CA VAL A 43 3.24 -3.47 -25.93
C VAL A 43 3.10 -4.96 -26.30
N ARG A 44 2.65 -5.25 -27.52
CA ARG A 44 2.38 -6.63 -27.96
C ARG A 44 3.58 -7.58 -27.84
N SER A 45 4.79 -7.06 -27.98
CA SER A 45 6.02 -7.85 -27.85
C SER A 45 6.34 -8.33 -26.43
N GLN A 46 5.72 -7.71 -25.41
CA GLN A 46 5.99 -7.99 -23.99
C GLN A 46 4.77 -8.49 -23.22
N CYS A 47 3.59 -8.47 -23.83
CA CYS A 47 2.31 -8.80 -23.22
C CYS A 47 1.54 -9.81 -24.06
N ASP A 48 0.50 -10.39 -23.48
CA ASP A 48 -0.47 -11.25 -24.13
C ASP A 48 -1.30 -10.52 -25.22
N LYS A 49 -2.33 -11.19 -25.73
CA LYS A 49 -3.20 -10.69 -26.81
C LYS A 49 -3.87 -9.34 -26.53
N THR A 50 -3.98 -8.95 -25.25
CA THR A 50 -4.63 -7.70 -24.80
C THR A 50 -3.67 -6.83 -23.97
N PRO A 51 -2.63 -6.24 -24.59
CA PRO A 51 -1.57 -5.53 -23.85
C PRO A 51 -2.05 -4.24 -23.14
N THR A 52 -3.26 -3.79 -23.42
CA THR A 52 -3.86 -2.58 -22.82
C THR A 52 -4.84 -2.89 -21.68
N ILE A 53 -4.98 -4.15 -21.29
CA ILE A 53 -5.86 -4.60 -20.22
C ILE A 53 -5.05 -5.48 -19.25
N THR A 54 -5.11 -5.18 -17.96
CA THR A 54 -4.45 -5.95 -16.90
C THR A 54 -5.28 -7.18 -16.52
N ALA A 55 -4.71 -8.06 -15.67
CA ALA A 55 -5.38 -9.28 -15.20
C ALA A 55 -6.71 -9.02 -14.48
N ASP A 56 -6.85 -7.88 -13.79
CA ASP A 56 -8.11 -7.49 -13.12
C ASP A 56 -9.07 -6.69 -14.01
N GLY A 57 -8.77 -6.56 -15.31
CA GLY A 57 -9.58 -5.83 -16.28
C GLY A 57 -9.35 -4.32 -16.32
N THR A 58 -8.37 -3.80 -15.59
CA THR A 58 -8.04 -2.37 -15.63
C THR A 58 -7.48 -1.97 -17.00
N ARG A 59 -8.05 -0.94 -17.60
CA ARG A 59 -7.54 -0.39 -18.86
C ARG A 59 -6.31 0.47 -18.63
N ILE A 60 -5.26 0.22 -19.39
CA ILE A 60 -4.03 1.00 -19.38
C ILE A 60 -4.18 2.23 -20.28
N ASP A 61 -3.91 3.40 -19.71
CA ASP A 61 -3.89 4.68 -20.41
C ASP A 61 -2.45 5.18 -20.54
N HIS A 62 -1.92 5.14 -21.74
CA HIS A 62 -0.52 5.53 -22.01
C HIS A 62 -0.21 6.99 -21.66
N LYS A 63 -1.18 7.90 -21.78
CA LYS A 63 -1.01 9.31 -21.38
C LYS A 63 -0.88 9.41 -19.85
N LYS A 64 -1.72 8.68 -19.10
CA LYS A 64 -1.68 8.65 -17.64
C LYS A 64 -0.42 7.95 -17.12
N LEU A 65 0.06 6.90 -17.80
CA LEU A 65 1.36 6.29 -17.48
C LEU A 65 2.51 7.26 -17.65
N LYS A 66 2.52 7.99 -18.78
CA LYS A 66 3.58 8.95 -19.09
C LYS A 66 3.68 10.07 -18.05
N ASN A 67 2.55 10.58 -17.58
CA ASN A 67 2.48 11.67 -16.59
C ASN A 67 2.47 11.18 -15.14
N GLY A 68 2.62 9.87 -14.87
CA GLY A 68 2.62 9.31 -13.53
C GLY A 68 1.25 9.32 -12.82
N LYS A 69 0.16 9.58 -13.54
CA LYS A 69 -1.22 9.54 -13.00
C LYS A 69 -1.77 8.12 -12.88
N GLN A 70 -1.24 7.18 -13.63
CA GLN A 70 -1.54 5.76 -13.51
C GLN A 70 -0.26 5.02 -13.11
N ARG A 71 -0.28 4.37 -11.96
CA ARG A 71 0.86 3.70 -11.37
C ARG A 71 0.47 2.26 -11.03
N ILE A 72 0.79 1.35 -11.92
CA ILE A 72 0.38 -0.06 -11.89
C ILE A 72 1.60 -0.96 -11.78
N VAL A 73 1.46 -2.05 -11.02
CA VAL A 73 2.41 -3.16 -11.00
C VAL A 73 1.70 -4.48 -11.26
N ALA A 74 2.42 -5.39 -11.90
CA ALA A 74 2.15 -6.80 -11.89
C ALA A 74 2.88 -7.46 -10.71
N ILE A 75 2.27 -8.46 -10.10
CA ILE A 75 2.84 -9.16 -8.95
C ILE A 75 3.02 -10.64 -9.27
N SER A 76 4.08 -11.25 -8.74
CA SER A 76 4.25 -12.71 -8.83
C SER A 76 3.15 -13.42 -8.03
N ARG A 77 2.69 -14.55 -8.54
CA ARG A 77 1.49 -15.25 -8.04
C ARG A 77 1.63 -15.77 -6.63
N ASP A 78 2.85 -16.06 -6.17
CA ASP A 78 3.15 -16.48 -4.80
C ASP A 78 2.82 -15.41 -3.75
N LEU A 79 2.78 -14.13 -4.13
CA LEU A 79 2.44 -13.02 -3.23
C LEU A 79 0.95 -12.65 -3.22
N LEU A 80 0.12 -13.22 -4.11
CA LEU A 80 -1.30 -12.85 -4.22
C LEU A 80 -2.13 -13.13 -2.98
N HIS A 81 -1.75 -14.10 -2.16
CA HIS A 81 -2.44 -14.39 -0.90
C HIS A 81 -2.34 -13.21 0.06
N GLU A 82 -1.15 -12.63 0.18
CA GLU A 82 -0.91 -11.49 1.07
C GLU A 82 -1.29 -10.16 0.43
N ILE A 83 -1.02 -10.02 -0.86
CA ILE A 83 -1.23 -8.80 -1.66
C ILE A 83 -2.16 -9.14 -2.84
N PRO A 84 -3.47 -9.21 -2.64
CA PRO A 84 -4.41 -9.51 -3.72
C PRO A 84 -4.50 -8.37 -4.74
N LEU A 85 -4.97 -8.67 -5.95
CA LEU A 85 -5.28 -7.66 -6.97
C LEU A 85 -6.19 -6.57 -6.40
N GLY A 86 -5.94 -5.32 -6.77
CA GLY A 86 -6.63 -4.15 -6.24
C GLY A 86 -6.00 -3.58 -4.95
N SER A 87 -4.96 -4.21 -4.42
CA SER A 87 -4.18 -3.67 -3.30
C SER A 87 -3.37 -2.46 -3.71
N THR A 88 -3.07 -1.59 -2.74
CA THR A 88 -2.06 -0.53 -2.87
C THR A 88 -0.82 -0.93 -2.08
N ILE A 89 0.33 -0.85 -2.72
CA ILE A 89 1.64 -1.10 -2.09
C ILE A 89 2.52 0.14 -2.15
N LEU A 90 3.40 0.26 -1.17
CA LEU A 90 4.52 1.20 -1.18
C LEU A 90 5.78 0.44 -1.59
N ILE A 91 6.44 0.90 -2.64
CA ILE A 91 7.73 0.38 -3.10
C ILE A 91 8.81 1.36 -2.65
N GLU A 92 9.74 0.90 -1.84
CA GLU A 92 10.84 1.74 -1.34
C GLU A 92 11.64 2.35 -2.48
N GLY A 93 11.77 3.68 -2.46
CA GLY A 93 12.44 4.46 -3.50
C GLY A 93 11.61 4.77 -4.74
N TYR A 94 10.39 4.22 -4.85
CA TYR A 94 9.53 4.41 -6.04
C TYR A 94 8.15 4.97 -5.72
N GLY A 95 7.65 4.83 -4.49
CA GLY A 95 6.36 5.35 -4.05
C GLY A 95 5.22 4.34 -4.15
N TYR A 96 4.00 4.85 -4.22
CA TYR A 96 2.78 4.04 -4.19
C TYR A 96 2.40 3.52 -5.57
N TYR A 97 1.97 2.26 -5.62
CA TYR A 97 1.48 1.59 -6.83
C TYR A 97 0.25 0.74 -6.54
N GLU A 98 -0.61 0.60 -7.52
CA GLU A 98 -1.76 -0.31 -7.50
C GLU A 98 -1.38 -1.65 -8.12
N VAL A 99 -1.71 -2.73 -7.43
CA VAL A 99 -1.52 -4.10 -7.90
C VAL A 99 -2.72 -4.46 -8.78
N ARG A 100 -2.54 -4.47 -10.09
CA ARG A 100 -3.62 -4.68 -11.07
C ARG A 100 -3.37 -5.84 -12.02
N ASP A 101 -2.17 -6.39 -12.02
CA ASP A 101 -1.75 -7.42 -12.95
C ASP A 101 -0.97 -8.53 -12.27
N THR A 102 -0.82 -9.65 -12.95
CA THR A 102 -0.06 -10.80 -12.48
C THR A 102 1.07 -11.13 -13.43
N MET A 103 2.17 -11.62 -12.86
CA MET A 103 3.32 -12.13 -13.61
C MET A 103 3.12 -13.60 -13.99
N ASN A 104 3.92 -14.08 -14.95
CA ASN A 104 3.97 -15.49 -15.27
C ASN A 104 4.32 -16.34 -14.02
N SER A 105 3.75 -17.54 -13.92
CA SER A 105 3.91 -18.44 -12.78
C SER A 105 5.34 -18.86 -12.45
N ARG A 106 6.27 -18.72 -13.41
CA ARG A 106 7.72 -18.97 -13.21
C ARG A 106 8.41 -17.96 -12.31
N PHE A 107 7.81 -16.78 -12.09
CA PHE A 107 8.38 -15.74 -11.23
C PHE A 107 7.91 -15.88 -9.80
N ASN A 108 8.84 -15.74 -8.87
CA ASN A 108 8.59 -15.75 -7.43
C ASN A 108 9.23 -14.53 -6.77
N HIS A 109 8.57 -13.96 -5.78
CA HIS A 109 9.03 -12.77 -5.05
C HIS A 109 9.46 -11.62 -5.95
N CYS A 110 8.66 -11.37 -6.99
CA CYS A 110 8.91 -10.34 -7.99
C CYS A 110 7.71 -9.43 -8.14
N ILE A 111 7.99 -8.19 -8.49
CA ILE A 111 7.01 -7.25 -9.02
C ILE A 111 7.55 -6.61 -10.29
N ASP A 112 6.64 -6.25 -11.17
CA ASP A 112 6.95 -5.70 -12.48
C ASP A 112 6.21 -4.37 -12.65
N ILE A 113 6.95 -3.27 -12.67
CA ILE A 113 6.35 -1.93 -12.77
C ILE A 113 5.99 -1.65 -14.23
N LEU A 114 4.71 -1.37 -14.45
CA LEU A 114 4.25 -0.91 -15.74
C LEU A 114 4.75 0.51 -16.01
N GLN A 115 5.42 0.70 -17.14
CA GLN A 115 5.93 2.01 -17.52
C GLN A 115 5.62 2.33 -18.99
N HIS A 116 5.68 3.62 -19.32
CA HIS A 116 5.54 4.06 -20.70
C HIS A 116 6.72 3.55 -21.55
N PRO A 117 6.50 3.12 -22.82
CA PRO A 117 7.54 2.57 -23.68
C PRO A 117 8.77 3.45 -23.92
N SER A 118 8.65 4.76 -23.70
CA SER A 118 9.78 5.70 -23.79
C SER A 118 10.79 5.58 -22.67
N LYS A 119 10.46 4.86 -21.58
CA LYS A 119 11.35 4.69 -20.43
C LYS A 119 12.20 3.45 -20.58
N LYS A 120 13.45 3.55 -20.16
CA LYS A 120 14.40 2.42 -20.15
C LYS A 120 14.01 1.41 -19.08
N ASN A 121 14.01 0.13 -19.44
CA ASN A 121 13.77 -0.97 -18.50
C ASN A 121 14.93 -1.10 -17.50
N PHE A 122 14.59 -1.54 -16.30
CA PHE A 122 15.57 -1.83 -15.26
C PHE A 122 15.17 -3.08 -14.45
N LYS A 123 16.13 -3.62 -13.72
CA LYS A 123 15.95 -4.67 -12.71
C LYS A 123 16.70 -4.26 -11.46
N LYS A 124 16.06 -4.38 -10.29
CA LYS A 124 16.70 -4.19 -8.99
C LYS A 124 16.23 -5.25 -8.01
N GLU A 125 17.15 -5.76 -7.23
CA GLU A 125 16.91 -6.83 -6.25
C GLU A 125 16.83 -6.27 -4.83
N LYS A 126 16.20 -7.04 -3.94
CA LYS A 126 16.09 -6.73 -2.51
C LYS A 126 15.43 -5.38 -2.21
N ILE A 127 14.44 -5.02 -3.00
CA ILE A 127 13.65 -3.82 -2.77
C ILE A 127 12.51 -4.14 -1.79
N LYS A 128 12.40 -3.35 -0.74
CA LYS A 128 11.35 -3.50 0.26
C LYS A 128 10.02 -3.00 -0.28
N ILE A 129 9.00 -3.80 -0.12
CA ILE A 129 7.61 -3.42 -0.39
C ILE A 129 6.76 -3.57 0.86
N LYS A 130 5.75 -2.72 1.00
CA LYS A 130 4.80 -2.72 2.11
C LYS A 130 3.38 -2.67 1.57
N LEU A 131 2.53 -3.58 2.04
CA LEU A 131 1.10 -3.50 1.79
C LEU A 131 0.50 -2.33 2.57
N VAL A 132 -0.11 -1.38 1.86
CA VAL A 132 -0.73 -0.19 2.46
C VAL A 132 -2.22 -0.38 2.61
N LYS A 133 -2.87 -0.93 1.58
CA LYS A 133 -4.33 -1.11 1.54
C LYS A 133 -4.70 -2.34 0.74
N LYS A 134 -5.56 -3.20 1.31
CA LYS A 134 -6.22 -4.27 0.56
C LYS A 134 -7.46 -3.75 -0.19
N PRO A 135 -7.89 -4.40 -1.28
CA PRO A 135 -9.15 -4.05 -1.94
C PRO A 135 -10.31 -4.19 -0.97
N ARG A 136 -11.34 -3.36 -1.15
CA ARG A 136 -12.58 -3.55 -0.40
C ARG A 136 -13.22 -4.87 -0.85
N LYS A 137 -13.62 -5.69 0.12
CA LYS A 137 -14.51 -6.82 -0.20
C LYS A 137 -15.82 -6.22 -0.70
N ALA A 138 -16.23 -6.66 -1.87
CA ALA A 138 -17.55 -6.34 -2.38
C ALA A 138 -18.63 -7.01 -1.51
#